data_2571a19a01a6ab67bdc4981771d244e5
#
_entry.id   2571a19a01a6ab67bdc4981771d244e5
#
_cell.length_a   1.000
_cell.length_b   1.000
_cell.length_c   1.000
_cell.angle_alpha   90.00
_cell.angle_beta   90.00
_cell.angle_gamma   90.00
#
_symmetry.space_group_name_H-M   'P 1'
#
loop_
_entity.id
_entity.type
_entity.pdbx_description
1 polymer ?
#
loop_
_entity_poly.entity_id
_entity_poly.type
_entity_poly.pdbx_seq_one_letter_code
_entity_poly.pdbx_strand_id
1 'polypeptide(L)'
;MLKSKVAIITGGTRGIGYATVKKFLENGAKVVLFGSRQETVEKALASLKEENPDWEVSGAWPSLADPEAVAQEIEKIRETFGRIDILVNNAGMSDSTPIDNYTAEHFEKIMSLNVSAAMNCIMPTVKIMKEQGGGCILNTSSMVSICGQPSGVAYPVSKSAVNGLTWSLARELGPS
;
A
#
# COMPACT_ATOMS: atom_id res chain seq x y z
N MET A 1 8.25 -18.28 -6.54
CA MET A 1 8.11 -18.09 -5.08
C MET A 1 6.70 -17.62 -4.70
N LEU A 2 6.08 -16.74 -5.48
CA LEU A 2 4.73 -16.21 -5.22
C LEU A 2 3.64 -16.84 -6.12
N LYS A 3 3.88 -18.02 -6.68
CA LYS A 3 2.95 -18.66 -7.61
C LYS A 3 1.55 -18.77 -7.00
N SER A 4 0.55 -18.29 -7.75
CA SER A 4 -0.87 -18.25 -7.37
C SER A 4 -1.20 -17.38 -6.15
N LYS A 5 -0.27 -16.58 -5.62
CA LYS A 5 -0.54 -15.63 -4.54
C LYS A 5 -1.20 -14.37 -5.10
N VAL A 6 -2.20 -13.87 -4.41
CA VAL A 6 -2.89 -12.62 -4.73
C VAL A 6 -2.32 -11.49 -3.87
N ALA A 7 -1.81 -10.44 -4.52
CA ALA A 7 -1.18 -9.31 -3.85
C ALA A 7 -1.85 -7.99 -4.22
N ILE A 8 -2.11 -7.15 -3.23
CA ILE A 8 -2.50 -5.75 -3.40
C ILE A 8 -1.27 -4.88 -3.11
N ILE A 9 -0.95 -3.94 -4.02
CA ILE A 9 0.19 -3.04 -3.87
C ILE A 9 -0.28 -1.60 -4.04
N THR A 10 -0.33 -0.82 -2.96
CA THR A 10 -0.72 0.59 -3.03
C THR A 10 0.44 1.45 -3.53
N GLY A 11 0.13 2.50 -4.31
CA GLY A 11 1.16 3.31 -4.96
C GLY A 11 1.94 2.54 -6.03
N GLY A 12 1.29 1.55 -6.69
CA GLY A 12 1.90 0.62 -7.64
C GLY A 12 2.19 1.18 -9.03
N THR A 13 1.88 2.45 -9.31
CA THR A 13 1.98 3.03 -10.66
C THR A 13 3.36 3.58 -11.01
N ARG A 14 4.26 3.73 -10.05
CA ARG A 14 5.62 4.27 -10.25
C ARG A 14 6.58 3.90 -9.12
N GLY A 15 7.89 4.16 -9.33
CA GLY A 15 8.92 4.06 -8.30
C GLY A 15 8.99 2.68 -7.65
N ILE A 16 9.14 2.65 -6.32
CA ILE A 16 9.29 1.42 -5.52
C ILE A 16 8.05 0.52 -5.68
N GLY A 17 6.84 1.10 -5.63
CA GLY A 17 5.60 0.34 -5.80
C GLY A 17 5.53 -0.37 -7.16
N TYR A 18 5.85 0.31 -8.25
CA TYR A 18 5.86 -0.30 -9.58
C TYR A 18 6.92 -1.40 -9.72
N ALA A 19 8.13 -1.16 -9.18
CA ALA A 19 9.17 -2.18 -9.16
C ALA A 19 8.76 -3.42 -8.34
N THR A 20 8.02 -3.20 -7.25
CA THR A 20 7.45 -4.28 -6.43
C THR A 20 6.38 -5.05 -7.21
N VAL A 21 5.45 -4.36 -7.89
CA VAL A 21 4.46 -4.98 -8.78
C VAL A 21 5.14 -5.90 -9.80
N LYS A 22 6.11 -5.35 -10.53
CA LYS A 22 6.86 -6.11 -11.52
C LYS A 22 7.53 -7.34 -10.91
N LYS A 23 8.23 -7.16 -9.78
CA LYS A 23 8.94 -8.26 -9.12
C LYS A 23 8.00 -9.36 -8.63
N PHE A 24 6.80 -9.01 -8.18
CA PHE A 24 5.79 -9.97 -7.77
C PHE A 24 5.24 -10.75 -8.97
N LEU A 25 4.96 -10.09 -10.09
CA LEU A 25 4.52 -10.71 -11.34
C LEU A 25 5.57 -11.67 -11.89
N GLU A 26 6.86 -11.29 -11.93
CA GLU A 26 7.98 -12.15 -12.31
C GLU A 26 8.07 -13.44 -11.45
N ASN A 27 7.59 -13.38 -10.20
CA ASN A 27 7.55 -14.52 -9.30
C ASN A 27 6.22 -15.29 -9.30
N GLY A 28 5.32 -14.98 -10.23
CA GLY A 28 4.07 -15.70 -10.47
C GLY A 28 2.90 -15.29 -9.58
N ALA A 29 2.96 -14.11 -8.95
CA ALA A 29 1.82 -13.55 -8.24
C ALA A 29 0.78 -12.99 -9.21
N LYS A 30 -0.48 -12.97 -8.79
CA LYS A 30 -1.54 -12.13 -9.34
C LYS A 30 -1.52 -10.82 -8.59
N VAL A 31 -1.44 -9.69 -9.29
CA VAL A 31 -1.26 -8.39 -8.64
C VAL A 31 -2.37 -7.43 -8.98
N VAL A 32 -2.95 -6.80 -7.95
CA VAL A 32 -3.82 -5.64 -8.11
C VAL A 32 -3.04 -4.41 -7.62
N LEU A 33 -2.67 -3.54 -8.54
CA LEU A 33 -1.99 -2.30 -8.20
C LEU A 33 -3.00 -1.18 -7.94
N PHE A 34 -2.82 -0.42 -6.84
CA PHE A 34 -3.60 0.77 -6.59
C PHE A 34 -2.80 2.02 -6.97
N GLY A 35 -3.44 2.90 -7.71
CA GLY A 35 -2.96 4.24 -8.03
C GLY A 35 -3.90 5.32 -7.52
N SER A 36 -3.51 6.58 -7.67
CA SER A 36 -4.33 7.73 -7.27
C SER A 36 -5.26 8.25 -8.38
N ARG A 37 -5.05 7.85 -9.64
CA ARG A 37 -5.81 8.29 -10.81
C ARG A 37 -5.87 7.18 -11.85
N GLN A 38 -7.01 7.07 -12.51
CA GLN A 38 -7.27 6.11 -13.58
C GLN A 38 -6.16 6.13 -14.64
N GLU A 39 -5.88 7.29 -15.22
CA GLU A 39 -4.86 7.48 -16.26
C GLU A 39 -3.50 6.87 -15.90
N THR A 40 -3.03 7.09 -14.66
CA THR A 40 -1.73 6.58 -14.21
C THR A 40 -1.74 5.06 -13.99
N VAL A 41 -2.88 4.52 -13.58
CA VAL A 41 -3.09 3.08 -13.45
C VAL A 41 -3.10 2.40 -14.82
N GLU A 42 -3.90 2.91 -15.76
CA GLU A 42 -3.98 2.39 -17.13
C GLU A 42 -2.62 2.40 -17.84
N LYS A 43 -1.87 3.51 -17.70
CA LYS A 43 -0.50 3.60 -18.24
C LYS A 43 0.44 2.54 -17.64
N ALA A 44 0.38 2.34 -16.33
CA ALA A 44 1.21 1.32 -15.66
C ALA A 44 0.84 -0.09 -16.12
N LEU A 45 -0.46 -0.39 -16.24
CA LEU A 45 -0.96 -1.67 -16.73
C LEU A 45 -0.52 -1.92 -18.18
N ALA A 46 -0.64 -0.92 -19.06
CA ALA A 46 -0.20 -1.02 -20.45
C ALA A 46 1.29 -1.39 -20.55
N SER A 47 2.15 -0.67 -19.80
CA SER A 47 3.60 -0.94 -19.76
C SER A 47 3.92 -2.36 -19.26
N LEU A 48 3.21 -2.84 -18.23
CA LEU A 48 3.41 -4.20 -17.72
C LEU A 48 2.96 -5.25 -18.72
N LYS A 49 1.84 -5.05 -19.42
CA LYS A 49 1.32 -5.96 -20.45
C LYS A 49 2.16 -5.95 -21.72
N GLU A 50 2.78 -4.84 -22.09
CA GLU A 50 3.74 -4.75 -23.17
C GLU A 50 4.99 -5.58 -22.89
N GLU A 51 5.47 -5.57 -21.63
CA GLU A 51 6.62 -6.35 -21.22
C GLU A 51 6.33 -7.86 -21.17
N ASN A 52 5.19 -8.24 -20.63
CA ASN A 52 4.72 -9.62 -20.60
C ASN A 52 3.19 -9.70 -20.59
N PRO A 53 2.55 -10.08 -21.70
CA PRO A 53 1.09 -10.17 -21.82
C PRO A 53 0.46 -11.24 -20.93
N ASP A 54 1.23 -12.24 -20.49
CA ASP A 54 0.73 -13.35 -19.66
C ASP A 54 0.66 -12.98 -18.16
N TRP A 55 1.20 -11.84 -17.74
CA TRP A 55 1.10 -11.42 -16.35
C TRP A 55 -0.34 -11.16 -15.92
N GLU A 56 -0.75 -11.79 -14.82
CA GLU A 56 -2.04 -11.57 -14.18
C GLU A 56 -2.00 -10.28 -13.34
N VAL A 57 -2.22 -9.14 -13.99
CA VAL A 57 -2.20 -7.82 -13.37
C VAL A 57 -3.47 -7.05 -13.68
N SER A 58 -4.04 -6.43 -12.67
CA SER A 58 -5.15 -5.47 -12.77
C SER A 58 -4.86 -4.24 -11.90
N GLY A 59 -5.70 -3.23 -11.99
CA GLY A 59 -5.48 -2.00 -11.26
C GLY A 59 -6.77 -1.33 -10.83
N ALA A 60 -6.70 -0.55 -9.74
CA ALA A 60 -7.79 0.25 -9.21
C ALA A 60 -7.25 1.58 -8.69
N TRP A 61 -8.17 2.52 -8.45
CA TRP A 61 -7.83 3.88 -7.98
C TRP A 61 -8.79 4.40 -6.90
N PRO A 62 -9.08 3.60 -5.85
CA PRO A 62 -9.89 4.09 -4.75
C PRO A 62 -9.19 5.26 -4.05
N SER A 63 -9.95 6.20 -3.53
CA SER A 63 -9.41 7.19 -2.61
C SER A 63 -8.98 6.50 -1.33
N LEU A 64 -7.67 6.39 -1.07
CA LEU A 64 -7.17 5.73 0.14
C LEU A 64 -7.53 6.47 1.44
N ALA A 65 -7.96 7.74 1.33
CA ALA A 65 -8.48 8.51 2.45
C ALA A 65 -9.95 8.17 2.79
N ASP A 66 -10.65 7.47 1.89
CA ASP A 66 -12.02 7.03 2.07
C ASP A 66 -12.04 5.53 2.45
N PRO A 67 -12.30 5.19 3.73
CA PRO A 67 -12.28 3.80 4.19
C PRO A 67 -13.37 2.93 3.54
N GLU A 68 -14.51 3.53 3.16
CA GLU A 68 -15.60 2.78 2.51
C GLU A 68 -15.24 2.42 1.07
N ALA A 69 -14.70 3.37 0.31
CA ALA A 69 -14.23 3.12 -1.05
C ALA A 69 -13.12 2.06 -1.09
N VAL A 70 -12.20 2.10 -0.12
CA VAL A 70 -11.13 1.09 0.02
C VAL A 70 -11.71 -0.27 0.36
N ALA A 71 -12.64 -0.35 1.32
CA ALA A 71 -13.24 -1.62 1.73
C ALA A 71 -14.03 -2.27 0.59
N GLN A 72 -14.80 -1.49 -0.16
CA GLN A 72 -15.54 -1.98 -1.34
C GLN A 72 -14.60 -2.52 -2.41
N GLU A 73 -13.48 -1.84 -2.67
CA GLU A 73 -12.53 -2.30 -3.68
C GLU A 73 -11.80 -3.58 -3.25
N ILE A 74 -11.42 -3.68 -1.98
CA ILE A 74 -10.80 -4.90 -1.42
C ILE A 74 -11.76 -6.08 -1.47
N GLU A 75 -13.06 -5.86 -1.21
CA GLU A 75 -14.07 -6.90 -1.32
C GLU A 75 -14.25 -7.40 -2.76
N LYS A 76 -14.29 -6.51 -3.76
CA LYS A 76 -14.31 -6.90 -5.19
C LYS A 76 -13.10 -7.76 -5.56
N ILE A 77 -11.92 -7.44 -5.01
CA ILE A 77 -10.71 -8.25 -5.23
C ILE A 77 -10.89 -9.64 -4.62
N ARG A 78 -11.43 -9.73 -3.41
CA ARG A 78 -11.77 -11.01 -2.76
C ARG A 78 -12.76 -11.84 -3.60
N GLU A 79 -13.81 -11.20 -4.09
CA GLU A 79 -14.81 -11.86 -4.95
C GLU A 79 -14.19 -12.38 -6.26
N THR A 80 -13.27 -11.61 -6.85
CA THR A 80 -12.61 -11.94 -8.12
C THR A 80 -11.61 -13.09 -7.98
N PHE A 81 -10.79 -13.05 -6.94
CA PHE A 81 -9.65 -13.98 -6.78
C PHE A 81 -9.86 -15.03 -5.68
N GLY A 82 -10.91 -14.92 -4.87
CA GLY A 82 -11.23 -15.82 -3.76
C GLY A 82 -10.35 -15.67 -2.53
N ARG A 83 -9.28 -14.87 -2.60
CA ARG A 83 -8.28 -14.67 -1.54
C ARG A 83 -7.46 -13.41 -1.70
N ILE A 84 -6.81 -12.98 -0.63
CA ILE A 84 -5.78 -11.93 -0.64
C ILE A 84 -4.65 -12.40 0.26
N ASP A 85 -3.49 -12.73 -0.32
CA ASP A 85 -2.36 -13.28 0.42
C ASP A 85 -1.39 -12.21 0.94
N ILE A 86 -1.26 -11.11 0.18
CA ILE A 86 -0.25 -10.09 0.46
C ILE A 86 -0.87 -8.70 0.28
N LEU A 87 -0.66 -7.84 1.28
CA LEU A 87 -0.92 -6.41 1.18
C LEU A 87 0.40 -5.64 1.33
N VAL A 88 0.74 -4.84 0.33
CA VAL A 88 1.89 -3.93 0.39
C VAL A 88 1.39 -2.49 0.48
N ASN A 89 1.45 -1.90 1.66
CA ASN A 89 1.18 -0.49 1.90
C ASN A 89 2.44 0.32 1.55
N ASN A 90 2.49 0.77 0.29
CA ASN A 90 3.61 1.56 -0.23
C ASN A 90 3.18 2.98 -0.63
N ALA A 91 1.89 3.24 -0.82
CA ALA A 91 1.41 4.59 -1.08
C ALA A 91 1.84 5.55 0.03
N GLY A 92 2.29 6.73 -0.38
CA GLY A 92 2.72 7.76 0.55
C GLY A 92 3.31 8.95 -0.19
N MET A 93 3.57 9.99 0.57
CA MET A 93 4.24 11.19 0.07
C MET A 93 5.37 11.60 1.03
N SER A 94 6.45 12.10 0.45
CA SER A 94 7.53 12.76 1.18
C SER A 94 7.13 14.21 1.50
N ASP A 95 7.86 14.81 2.41
CA ASP A 95 7.70 16.20 2.80
C ASP A 95 9.07 16.81 3.05
N SER A 96 9.23 18.07 2.67
CA SER A 96 10.44 18.86 2.90
C SER A 96 10.13 20.30 3.31
N THR A 97 8.89 20.55 3.79
CA THR A 97 8.44 21.88 4.21
C THR A 97 9.19 22.29 5.48
N PRO A 98 9.87 23.47 5.51
CA PRO A 98 10.48 23.99 6.73
C PRO A 98 9.46 24.23 7.82
N ILE A 99 9.88 24.11 9.09
CA ILE A 99 8.99 24.24 10.25
C ILE A 99 8.27 25.60 10.30
N ASP A 100 8.95 26.68 9.90
CA ASP A 100 8.39 28.03 9.89
C ASP A 100 7.21 28.20 8.90
N ASN A 101 7.10 27.31 7.92
CA ASN A 101 6.04 27.29 6.91
C ASN A 101 5.02 26.17 7.13
N TYR A 102 5.09 25.48 8.27
CA TYR A 102 4.21 24.35 8.55
C TYR A 102 2.82 24.81 8.98
N THR A 103 1.80 24.10 8.53
CA THR A 103 0.42 24.26 8.99
C THR A 103 -0.11 22.94 9.52
N ALA A 104 -1.10 22.99 10.40
CA ALA A 104 -1.78 21.79 10.89
C ALA A 104 -2.38 20.99 9.74
N GLU A 105 -3.00 21.64 8.78
CA GLU A 105 -3.58 21.02 7.59
C GLU A 105 -2.54 20.26 6.76
N HIS A 106 -1.35 20.86 6.56
CA HIS A 106 -0.26 20.20 5.86
C HIS A 106 0.21 18.94 6.59
N PHE A 107 0.36 19.03 7.93
CA PHE A 107 0.71 17.89 8.78
C PHE A 107 -0.32 16.75 8.64
N GLU A 108 -1.60 17.08 8.81
CA GLU A 108 -2.70 16.13 8.71
C GLU A 108 -2.78 15.45 7.34
N LYS A 109 -2.53 16.18 6.25
CA LYS A 109 -2.48 15.63 4.91
C LYS A 109 -1.41 14.53 4.77
N ILE A 110 -0.20 14.77 5.31
CA ILE A 110 0.88 13.78 5.30
C ILE A 110 0.49 12.54 6.13
N MET A 111 -0.02 12.76 7.35
CA MET A 111 -0.45 11.69 8.24
C MET A 111 -1.59 10.86 7.64
N SER A 112 -2.57 11.51 7.05
CA SER A 112 -3.70 10.85 6.40
C SER A 112 -3.24 9.91 5.29
N LEU A 113 -2.35 10.35 4.39
CA LEU A 113 -1.88 9.51 3.29
C LEU A 113 -0.87 8.44 3.74
N ASN A 114 0.05 8.78 4.64
CA ASN A 114 1.14 7.86 5.00
C ASN A 114 0.75 6.84 6.08
N VAL A 115 -0.24 7.16 6.93
CA VAL A 115 -0.63 6.33 8.08
C VAL A 115 -2.08 5.85 7.96
N SER A 116 -3.05 6.79 7.90
CA SER A 116 -4.47 6.42 7.89
C SER A 116 -4.84 5.60 6.67
N ALA A 117 -4.30 5.95 5.50
CA ALA A 117 -4.52 5.19 4.26
C ALA A 117 -4.03 3.73 4.36
N ALA A 118 -2.89 3.50 5.00
CA ALA A 118 -2.43 2.14 5.27
C ALA A 118 -3.41 1.37 6.17
N MET A 119 -3.90 2.02 7.23
CA MET A 119 -4.89 1.41 8.13
C MET A 119 -6.22 1.12 7.44
N ASN A 120 -6.67 2.01 6.54
CA ASN A 120 -7.88 1.80 5.73
C ASN A 120 -7.77 0.55 4.83
N CYS A 121 -6.57 0.25 4.31
CA CYS A 121 -6.32 -0.98 3.57
C CYS A 121 -6.18 -2.21 4.49
N ILE A 122 -5.56 -2.07 5.65
CA ILE A 122 -5.30 -3.17 6.60
C ILE A 122 -6.60 -3.74 7.15
N MET A 123 -7.50 -2.89 7.63
CA MET A 123 -8.73 -3.34 8.33
C MET A 123 -9.57 -4.33 7.52
N PRO A 124 -9.98 -4.05 6.27
CA PRO A 124 -10.74 -5.01 5.49
C PRO A 124 -9.91 -6.23 5.07
N THR A 125 -8.60 -6.04 4.75
CA THR A 125 -7.73 -7.13 4.33
C THR A 125 -7.48 -8.14 5.44
N VAL A 126 -7.29 -7.69 6.68
CA VAL A 126 -7.09 -8.58 7.85
C VAL A 126 -8.28 -9.50 8.08
N LYS A 127 -9.51 -9.02 7.89
CA LYS A 127 -10.71 -9.87 8.01
C LYS A 127 -10.63 -11.05 7.04
N ILE A 128 -10.33 -10.77 5.77
CA ILE A 128 -10.18 -11.77 4.72
C ILE A 128 -9.02 -12.73 5.04
N MET A 129 -7.86 -12.18 5.44
CA MET A 129 -6.70 -13.00 5.79
C MET A 129 -6.97 -13.94 6.96
N LYS A 130 -7.69 -13.50 7.99
CA LYS A 130 -8.11 -14.36 9.11
C LYS A 130 -9.05 -15.49 8.66
N GLU A 131 -10.05 -15.17 7.84
CA GLU A 131 -11.00 -16.16 7.31
C GLU A 131 -10.34 -17.24 6.45
N GLN A 132 -9.28 -16.89 5.72
CA GLN A 132 -8.53 -17.81 4.85
C GLN A 132 -7.36 -18.52 5.55
N GLY A 133 -7.10 -18.24 6.84
CA GLY A 133 -6.06 -18.87 7.64
C GLY A 133 -4.67 -18.25 7.51
N GLY A 134 -4.57 -16.99 7.13
CA GLY A 134 -3.31 -16.25 7.15
C GLY A 134 -3.07 -15.32 5.95
N GLY A 135 -2.02 -14.52 6.05
CA GLY A 135 -1.60 -13.57 5.03
C GLY A 135 -0.30 -12.87 5.42
N CYS A 136 0.11 -11.90 4.62
CA CYS A 136 1.31 -11.11 4.87
C CYS A 136 1.03 -9.63 4.59
N ILE A 137 1.37 -8.76 5.54
CA ILE A 137 1.25 -7.31 5.40
C ILE A 137 2.64 -6.69 5.47
N LEU A 138 2.99 -5.90 4.44
CA LEU A 138 4.22 -5.13 4.38
C LEU A 138 3.88 -3.64 4.39
N ASN A 139 4.55 -2.89 5.25
CA ASN A 139 4.41 -1.44 5.34
C ASN A 139 5.73 -0.77 4.97
N THR A 140 5.71 0.14 4.00
CA THR A 140 6.91 0.88 3.57
C THR A 140 7.22 1.99 4.56
N SER A 141 8.27 1.82 5.34
CA SER A 141 8.81 2.82 6.24
C SER A 141 9.96 3.62 5.57
N SER A 142 10.81 4.25 6.36
CA SER A 142 11.97 5.02 5.90
C SER A 142 13.04 5.08 6.99
N MET A 143 14.29 5.27 6.60
CA MET A 143 15.39 5.54 7.55
C MET A 143 15.14 6.80 8.39
N VAL A 144 14.46 7.79 7.85
CA VAL A 144 14.14 9.03 8.58
C VAL A 144 13.18 8.81 9.75
N SER A 145 12.52 7.66 9.83
CA SER A 145 11.73 7.25 11.00
C SER A 145 12.56 7.06 12.27
N ILE A 146 13.89 6.92 12.12
CA ILE A 146 14.83 6.69 13.23
C ILE A 146 15.70 7.92 13.45
N CYS A 147 16.19 8.54 12.37
CA CYS A 147 17.17 9.63 12.48
C CYS A 147 16.58 11.03 12.23
N GLY A 148 15.28 11.13 11.83
CA GLY A 148 14.70 12.40 11.40
C GLY A 148 15.25 12.89 10.06
N GLN A 149 14.92 14.13 9.70
CA GLN A 149 15.45 14.81 8.49
C GLN A 149 15.54 16.31 8.72
N PRO A 150 16.30 17.05 7.89
CA PRO A 150 16.55 18.50 8.10
C PRO A 150 15.29 19.38 8.00
N SER A 151 14.26 18.99 7.25
CA SER A 151 13.01 19.70 7.07
C SER A 151 11.88 18.73 6.72
N GLY A 152 10.60 19.12 6.90
CA GLY A 152 9.46 18.25 6.63
C GLY A 152 9.16 17.29 7.77
N VAL A 153 8.88 17.81 8.95
CA VAL A 153 8.71 17.06 10.21
C VAL A 153 7.62 15.97 10.13
N ALA A 154 6.55 16.17 9.37
CA ALA A 154 5.46 15.20 9.27
C ALA A 154 5.90 13.87 8.61
N TYR A 155 6.85 13.90 7.67
CA TYR A 155 7.27 12.69 7.00
C TYR A 155 7.97 11.69 7.94
N PRO A 156 9.04 12.06 8.68
CA PRO A 156 9.63 11.17 9.69
C PRO A 156 8.64 10.73 10.76
N VAL A 157 7.78 11.65 11.24
CA VAL A 157 6.73 11.31 12.22
C VAL A 157 5.79 10.24 11.66
N SER A 158 5.30 10.42 10.43
CA SER A 158 4.43 9.43 9.79
C SER A 158 5.11 8.06 9.63
N LYS A 159 6.39 8.03 9.28
CA LYS A 159 7.14 6.78 9.12
C LYS A 159 7.47 6.10 10.45
N SER A 160 7.65 6.87 11.53
CA SER A 160 7.72 6.33 12.89
C SER A 160 6.39 5.73 13.34
N ALA A 161 5.27 6.39 13.00
CA ALA A 161 3.93 5.84 13.23
C ALA A 161 3.70 4.52 12.48
N VAL A 162 4.17 4.41 11.24
CA VAL A 162 4.12 3.15 10.45
C VAL A 162 4.93 2.04 11.11
N ASN A 163 6.08 2.33 11.72
CA ASN A 163 6.84 1.35 12.50
C ASN A 163 6.03 0.85 13.70
N GLY A 164 5.47 1.78 14.49
CA GLY A 164 4.61 1.44 15.64
C GLY A 164 3.41 0.60 15.25
N LEU A 165 2.73 0.98 14.14
CA LEU A 165 1.64 0.21 13.55
C LEU A 165 2.07 -1.21 13.19
N THR A 166 3.21 -1.36 12.54
CA THR A 166 3.75 -2.66 12.12
C THR A 166 4.04 -3.55 13.34
N TRP A 167 4.69 -3.04 14.37
CA TRP A 167 4.99 -3.80 15.58
C TRP A 167 3.73 -4.22 16.34
N SER A 168 2.74 -3.33 16.44
CA SER A 168 1.47 -3.62 17.12
C SER A 168 0.70 -4.71 16.39
N LEU A 169 0.56 -4.57 15.07
CA LEU A 169 -0.11 -5.58 14.23
C LEU A 169 0.60 -6.93 14.25
N ALA A 170 1.93 -6.95 14.23
CA ALA A 170 2.70 -8.19 14.30
C ALA A 170 2.45 -8.96 15.61
N ARG A 171 2.27 -8.25 16.74
CA ARG A 171 1.92 -8.87 18.02
C ARG A 171 0.48 -9.36 18.07
N GLU A 172 -0.45 -8.57 17.54
CA GLU A 172 -1.88 -8.89 17.57
C GLU A 172 -2.23 -10.02 16.59
N LEU A 173 -1.67 -9.99 15.38
CA LEU A 173 -2.03 -10.90 14.29
C LEU A 173 -1.09 -12.11 14.17
N GLY A 174 0.10 -12.06 14.74
CA GLY A 174 1.09 -13.13 14.61
C GLY A 174 0.65 -14.51 15.08
N PRO A 175 -0.27 -14.64 16.07
CA PRO A 175 -0.81 -15.93 16.49
C PRO A 175 -1.93 -16.49 15.59
N SER A 176 -2.45 -15.71 14.61
CA SER A 176 -3.63 -16.05 13.80
C SER A 176 -3.32 -16.38 12.34
#